data_75a3c1308e0c684e9ca4bde4c2311f07
#
_entry.id   75a3c1308e0c684e9ca4bde4c2311f07
#
_cell.length_a   1.000
_cell.length_b   1.000
_cell.length_c   1.000
_cell.angle_alpha   90.00
_cell.angle_beta   90.00
_cell.angle_gamma   90.00
#
_symmetry.space_group_name_H-M   'P 1'
#
loop_
_entity.id
_entity.type
_entity.pdbx_description
1 polymer ?
#
loop_
_entity_poly.entity_id
_entity_poly.type
_entity_poly.pdbx_seq_one_letter_code
_entity_poly.pdbx_strand_id
1 'polypeptide(L)'
;MKPRQIVKHGTGTRTLIEMQAGPPAADFCPANDNPPPDRVLLGGLAFIAACLVAVVGLMVVAKTINIGADLGAMAAALQLLVGGPQLAYVAAFAVLTVLLEVFVRYSRYVTVLKWLTLSLFAYVATVLVAGVDWPEAGLRLVVPHLQWSGDYLTVVVAVFGTTISPYLFFWQAEQEVEDTQERSGAKPLLRAPEQAGPELRRVQTDTYLGMAFSNLIALCIVLTTAATLHAHGLTDIQTSSQAAEALRPIAGRFAFVVFAAGIVGTGLLALPVLAGSAAYAAGEALGWHVGLARRPGHARAFYAAIAAATGAGALLNVAGIDPVRALFWSAVVNGVVAVPVMAAMMVLACRPAVMGRFTLGRTLQGLGWAATAVMAAAAAAMFATW
;
A
#
# COMPACT_ATOMS: atom_id res chain seq x y z
N MET A 1 45.94 -34.25 -29.50
CA MET A 1 47.28 -34.03 -30.05
C MET A 1 47.17 -33.39 -31.42
N LYS A 2 47.39 -32.06 -31.51
CA LYS A 2 47.89 -31.32 -32.66
C LYS A 2 48.13 -29.88 -32.24
N PRO A 3 49.22 -29.25 -32.64
CA PRO A 3 49.79 -28.12 -31.92
C PRO A 3 49.32 -26.75 -32.43
N ARG A 4 49.44 -25.79 -31.52
CA ARG A 4 49.32 -24.35 -31.76
C ARG A 4 50.34 -23.90 -32.84
N GLN A 5 49.88 -23.11 -33.80
CA GLN A 5 50.76 -22.23 -34.55
C GLN A 5 50.56 -20.79 -34.09
N ILE A 6 51.64 -20.25 -33.50
CA ILE A 6 51.83 -18.84 -33.24
C ILE A 6 52.31 -18.22 -34.56
N VAL A 7 51.55 -17.31 -35.12
CA VAL A 7 52.02 -16.41 -36.18
C VAL A 7 52.17 -15.03 -35.53
N LYS A 8 53.42 -14.66 -35.32
CA LYS A 8 53.86 -13.29 -35.10
C LYS A 8 53.84 -12.58 -36.45
N HIS A 9 53.08 -11.52 -36.60
CA HIS A 9 53.38 -10.43 -37.50
C HIS A 9 53.15 -9.11 -36.78
N GLY A 10 54.27 -8.44 -36.58
CA GLY A 10 54.33 -7.07 -36.14
C GLY A 10 54.04 -6.09 -37.29
N THR A 11 53.92 -4.83 -36.89
CA THR A 11 53.78 -3.62 -37.72
C THR A 11 52.43 -3.39 -38.38
N GLY A 12 51.46 -2.96 -37.61
CA GLY A 12 50.18 -2.50 -38.13
C GLY A 12 49.28 -1.75 -37.10
N THR A 13 49.70 -1.70 -35.85
CA THR A 13 48.86 -1.18 -34.77
C THR A 13 48.99 0.33 -34.49
N ARG A 14 49.84 1.04 -35.22
CA ARG A 14 50.02 2.49 -35.04
C ARG A 14 49.18 3.36 -35.99
N THR A 15 48.67 2.83 -37.08
CA THR A 15 47.89 3.60 -38.07
C THR A 15 46.38 3.55 -37.85
N LEU A 16 45.86 2.63 -37.04
CA LEU A 16 44.43 2.55 -36.75
C LEU A 16 43.98 3.38 -35.55
N ILE A 17 44.92 3.82 -34.69
CA ILE A 17 44.61 4.67 -33.53
C ILE A 17 44.57 6.16 -33.92
N GLU A 18 45.27 6.56 -34.97
CA GLU A 18 45.22 7.96 -35.43
C GLU A 18 44.04 8.30 -36.34
N MET A 19 43.28 7.33 -36.85
CA MET A 19 42.08 7.58 -37.66
C MET A 19 40.77 7.62 -36.86
N GLN A 20 40.80 7.39 -35.54
CA GLN A 20 39.62 7.51 -34.65
C GLN A 20 39.68 8.69 -33.69
N ALA A 21 40.68 9.53 -33.75
CA ALA A 21 40.65 10.83 -33.10
C ALA A 21 39.88 11.79 -34.03
N GLY A 22 38.57 11.76 -33.96
CA GLY A 22 37.75 12.86 -34.46
C GLY A 22 38.11 14.15 -33.70
N PRO A 23 37.81 15.33 -34.26
CA PRO A 23 38.15 16.60 -33.63
C PRO A 23 37.65 16.63 -32.20
N PRO A 24 38.36 17.31 -31.28
CA PRO A 24 38.00 17.33 -29.88
C PRO A 24 36.56 17.80 -29.75
N ALA A 25 35.77 17.07 -28.95
CA ALA A 25 34.35 17.29 -28.71
C ALA A 25 34.03 18.62 -27.94
N ALA A 26 34.83 19.67 -28.23
CA ALA A 26 34.69 20.99 -27.60
C ALA A 26 33.65 21.91 -28.27
N ASP A 27 33.19 21.58 -29.50
CA ASP A 27 32.35 22.51 -30.27
C ASP A 27 30.92 22.02 -30.54
N PHE A 28 30.43 20.99 -29.82
CA PHE A 28 29.05 20.49 -29.94
C PHE A 28 28.27 20.59 -28.61
N CYS A 29 28.45 21.69 -27.89
CA CYS A 29 27.40 22.20 -27.03
C CYS A 29 26.69 23.31 -27.81
N PRO A 30 25.51 23.08 -28.40
CA PRO A 30 24.70 24.22 -28.80
C PRO A 30 24.46 25.01 -27.52
N ALA A 31 24.82 26.30 -27.57
CA ALA A 31 24.46 27.23 -26.52
C ALA A 31 22.97 26.97 -26.19
N ASN A 32 22.67 26.68 -24.95
CA ASN A 32 21.28 26.42 -24.51
C ASN A 32 20.59 27.78 -24.56
N ASP A 33 20.09 28.16 -25.76
CA ASP A 33 19.29 29.36 -26.00
C ASP A 33 17.86 29.22 -25.50
N ASN A 34 17.60 28.22 -24.62
CA ASN A 34 16.33 28.18 -23.93
C ASN A 34 16.24 29.42 -23.02
N PRO A 35 15.24 30.27 -23.22
CA PRO A 35 15.02 31.42 -22.33
C PRO A 35 14.90 30.87 -20.90
N PRO A 36 15.39 31.62 -19.89
CA PRO A 36 15.28 31.20 -18.50
C PRO A 36 13.81 30.88 -18.21
N PRO A 37 13.50 29.75 -17.55
CA PRO A 37 12.13 29.35 -17.32
C PRO A 37 11.39 30.48 -16.61
N ASP A 38 10.25 30.87 -17.14
CA ASP A 38 9.42 31.95 -16.61
C ASP A 38 9.21 31.74 -15.10
N ARG A 39 9.28 32.80 -14.32
CA ARG A 39 9.08 32.75 -12.84
C ARG A 39 7.76 32.11 -12.47
N VAL A 40 6.73 32.25 -13.32
CA VAL A 40 5.41 31.59 -13.18
C VAL A 40 5.53 30.08 -13.31
N LEU A 41 6.31 29.59 -14.29
CA LEU A 41 6.55 28.15 -14.50
C LEU A 41 7.34 27.56 -13.33
N LEU A 42 8.39 28.25 -12.86
CA LEU A 42 9.17 27.84 -11.67
C LEU A 42 8.30 27.83 -10.41
N GLY A 43 7.47 28.85 -10.21
CA GLY A 43 6.52 28.92 -9.09
C GLY A 43 5.50 27.77 -9.14
N GLY A 44 4.96 27.48 -10.33
CA GLY A 44 4.04 26.35 -10.54
C GLY A 44 4.68 24.99 -10.25
N LEU A 45 5.91 24.76 -10.70
CA LEU A 45 6.65 23.53 -10.44
C LEU A 45 6.99 23.38 -8.94
N ALA A 46 7.41 24.44 -8.28
CA ALA A 46 7.67 24.45 -6.84
C ALA A 46 6.40 24.16 -6.03
N PHE A 47 5.26 24.73 -6.41
CA PHE A 47 3.97 24.47 -5.78
C PHE A 47 3.56 22.99 -5.94
N ILE A 48 3.66 22.43 -7.15
CA ILE A 48 3.36 21.00 -7.41
C ILE A 48 4.28 20.11 -6.57
N ALA A 49 5.58 20.40 -6.53
CA ALA A 49 6.54 19.66 -5.72
C ALA A 49 6.19 19.71 -4.21
N ALA A 50 5.82 20.91 -3.70
CA ALA A 50 5.39 21.06 -2.32
C ALA A 50 4.12 20.27 -2.01
N CYS A 51 3.13 20.28 -2.91
CA CYS A 51 1.92 19.47 -2.76
C CYS A 51 2.21 17.96 -2.76
N LEU A 52 3.10 17.48 -3.63
CA LEU A 52 3.51 16.08 -3.66
C LEU A 52 4.20 15.67 -2.36
N VAL A 53 5.14 16.47 -1.88
CA VAL A 53 5.83 16.24 -0.59
C VAL A 53 4.83 16.21 0.57
N ALA A 54 3.86 17.11 0.60
CA ALA A 54 2.82 17.15 1.63
C ALA A 54 1.95 15.87 1.58
N VAL A 55 1.52 15.43 0.40
CA VAL A 55 0.75 14.18 0.21
C VAL A 55 1.54 12.97 0.68
N VAL A 56 2.81 12.86 0.30
CA VAL A 56 3.69 11.76 0.74
C VAL A 56 3.90 11.82 2.26
N GLY A 57 4.14 13.00 2.82
CA GLY A 57 4.28 13.17 4.27
C GLY A 57 3.04 12.74 5.05
N LEU A 58 1.84 13.16 4.62
CA LEU A 58 0.58 12.74 5.21
C LEU A 58 0.39 11.22 5.10
N MET A 59 0.75 10.64 3.95
CA MET A 59 0.69 9.19 3.75
C MET A 59 1.61 8.45 4.71
N VAL A 60 2.87 8.88 4.87
CA VAL A 60 3.83 8.28 5.81
C VAL A 60 3.31 8.35 7.25
N VAL A 61 2.76 9.50 7.67
CA VAL A 61 2.16 9.68 9.00
C VAL A 61 0.98 8.73 9.19
N ALA A 62 0.04 8.68 8.24
CA ALA A 62 -1.10 7.77 8.31
C ALA A 62 -0.67 6.29 8.40
N LYS A 63 0.38 5.88 7.64
CA LYS A 63 0.92 4.50 7.73
C LYS A 63 1.58 4.23 9.07
N THR A 64 2.32 5.17 9.62
CA THR A 64 2.91 5.05 10.95
C THR A 64 1.83 4.87 12.03
N ILE A 65 0.73 5.59 11.94
CA ILE A 65 -0.43 5.44 12.82
C ILE A 65 -1.06 4.04 12.66
N ASN A 66 -1.27 3.58 11.41
CA ASN A 66 -1.79 2.24 11.14
C ASN A 66 -0.88 1.14 11.71
N ILE A 67 0.43 1.24 11.50
CA ILE A 67 1.41 0.30 12.07
C ILE A 67 1.28 0.25 13.61
N GLY A 68 1.16 1.40 14.26
CA GLY A 68 1.00 1.49 15.70
C GLY A 68 -0.28 0.82 16.18
N ALA A 69 -1.39 1.06 15.48
CA ALA A 69 -2.69 0.48 15.82
C ALA A 69 -2.71 -1.04 15.57
N ASP A 70 -2.12 -1.54 14.48
CA ASP A 70 -2.01 -2.97 14.19
C ASP A 70 -1.14 -3.69 15.23
N LEU A 71 0.01 -3.10 15.61
CA LEU A 71 0.86 -3.62 16.69
C LEU A 71 0.10 -3.70 18.02
N GLY A 72 -0.68 -2.65 18.35
CA GLY A 72 -1.52 -2.61 19.54
C GLY A 72 -2.62 -3.66 19.52
N ALA A 73 -3.31 -3.83 18.39
CA ALA A 73 -4.35 -4.81 18.20
C ALA A 73 -3.83 -6.26 18.32
N MET A 74 -2.70 -6.55 17.67
CA MET A 74 -2.03 -7.86 17.78
C MET A 74 -1.60 -8.17 19.20
N ALA A 75 -1.00 -7.18 19.88
CA ALA A 75 -0.54 -7.33 21.25
C ALA A 75 -1.71 -7.55 22.21
N ALA A 76 -2.82 -6.80 22.05
CA ALA A 76 -4.03 -6.99 22.83
C ALA A 76 -4.65 -8.37 22.58
N ALA A 77 -4.72 -8.82 21.32
CA ALA A 77 -5.23 -10.15 20.98
C ALA A 77 -4.38 -11.27 21.62
N LEU A 78 -3.04 -11.14 21.58
CA LEU A 78 -2.14 -12.12 22.20
C LEU A 78 -2.24 -12.08 23.74
N GLN A 79 -2.36 -10.89 24.33
CA GLN A 79 -2.59 -10.73 25.76
C GLN A 79 -3.84 -11.44 26.24
N LEU A 80 -4.93 -11.38 25.49
CA LEU A 80 -6.18 -12.08 25.80
C LEU A 80 -6.03 -13.62 25.78
N LEU A 81 -5.14 -14.15 24.93
CA LEU A 81 -4.91 -15.59 24.79
C LEU A 81 -3.95 -16.15 25.85
N VAL A 82 -2.87 -15.41 26.16
CA VAL A 82 -1.73 -15.91 26.94
C VAL A 82 -1.56 -15.17 28.25
N GLY A 83 -2.18 -13.97 28.38
CA GLY A 83 -1.91 -13.06 29.52
C GLY A 83 -0.61 -12.30 29.35
N GLY A 84 -0.17 -11.59 30.37
CA GLY A 84 1.11 -10.87 30.39
C GLY A 84 1.01 -9.38 29.95
N PRO A 85 2.14 -8.67 29.89
CA PRO A 85 2.17 -7.24 29.63
C PRO A 85 2.05 -6.92 28.13
N GLN A 86 1.01 -6.17 27.74
CA GLN A 86 0.73 -5.80 26.34
C GLN A 86 1.92 -5.13 25.65
N LEU A 87 2.61 -4.20 26.33
CA LEU A 87 3.75 -3.48 25.75
C LEU A 87 4.94 -4.39 25.37
N ALA A 88 5.12 -5.51 26.11
CA ALA A 88 6.15 -6.48 25.72
C ALA A 88 5.79 -7.17 24.40
N TYR A 89 4.51 -7.45 24.16
CA TYR A 89 4.04 -8.00 22.89
C TYR A 89 4.14 -7.00 21.75
N VAL A 90 3.84 -5.71 22.00
CA VAL A 90 4.05 -4.63 21.01
C VAL A 90 5.52 -4.60 20.59
N ALA A 91 6.44 -4.57 21.56
CA ALA A 91 7.87 -4.56 21.28
C ALA A 91 8.33 -5.83 20.54
N ALA A 92 7.84 -7.00 20.95
CA ALA A 92 8.16 -8.27 20.31
C ALA A 92 7.69 -8.32 18.85
N PHE A 93 6.45 -7.91 18.57
CA PHE A 93 5.92 -7.83 17.19
C PHE A 93 6.63 -6.78 16.34
N ALA A 94 6.95 -5.62 16.90
CA ALA A 94 7.71 -4.58 16.19
C ALA A 94 9.10 -5.09 15.78
N VAL A 95 9.83 -5.70 16.71
CA VAL A 95 11.15 -6.28 16.42
C VAL A 95 11.03 -7.43 15.42
N LEU A 96 10.06 -8.33 15.60
CA LEU A 96 9.82 -9.45 14.69
C LEU A 96 9.56 -8.95 13.26
N THR A 97 8.70 -7.96 13.09
CA THR A 97 8.36 -7.38 11.77
C THR A 97 9.60 -6.79 11.10
N VAL A 98 10.35 -5.94 11.80
CA VAL A 98 11.59 -5.36 11.26
C VAL A 98 12.62 -6.45 10.92
N LEU A 99 12.80 -7.47 11.76
CA LEU A 99 13.71 -8.56 11.46
C LEU A 99 13.27 -9.37 10.24
N LEU A 100 11.97 -9.64 10.11
CA LEU A 100 11.43 -10.32 8.92
C LEU A 100 11.69 -9.52 7.65
N GLU A 101 11.42 -8.21 7.65
CA GLU A 101 11.62 -7.36 6.48
C GLU A 101 13.09 -7.16 6.11
N VAL A 102 13.99 -7.09 7.10
CA VAL A 102 15.42 -6.85 6.86
C VAL A 102 16.17 -8.13 6.48
N PHE A 103 15.85 -9.26 7.11
CA PHE A 103 16.66 -10.48 6.97
C PHE A 103 16.00 -11.58 6.14
N VAL A 104 14.67 -11.60 6.03
CA VAL A 104 13.98 -12.61 5.25
C VAL A 104 13.75 -12.09 3.83
N ARG A 105 14.26 -12.83 2.84
CA ARG A 105 14.05 -12.49 1.43
C ARG A 105 12.54 -12.44 1.12
N TYR A 106 12.10 -11.37 0.50
CA TYR A 106 10.69 -11.10 0.20
C TYR A 106 9.95 -12.30 -0.41
N SER A 107 10.55 -13.00 -1.36
CA SER A 107 9.94 -14.19 -2.01
C SER A 107 9.57 -15.33 -1.04
N ARG A 108 10.36 -15.56 0.01
CA ARG A 108 10.05 -16.55 1.07
C ARG A 108 8.98 -16.03 2.02
N TYR A 109 9.06 -14.77 2.35
CA TYR A 109 8.13 -14.11 3.24
C TYR A 109 6.71 -14.09 2.64
N VAL A 110 6.55 -13.74 1.36
CA VAL A 110 5.26 -13.79 0.64
C VAL A 110 4.62 -15.16 0.69
N THR A 111 5.41 -16.24 0.65
CA THR A 111 4.86 -17.59 0.75
C THR A 111 4.19 -17.83 2.11
N VAL A 112 4.79 -17.34 3.20
CA VAL A 112 4.20 -17.41 4.54
C VAL A 112 2.95 -16.51 4.62
N LEU A 113 3.00 -15.31 4.06
CA LEU A 113 1.87 -14.38 4.03
C LEU A 113 0.66 -14.97 3.30
N LYS A 114 0.87 -15.70 2.20
CA LYS A 114 -0.23 -16.40 1.49
C LYS A 114 -0.99 -17.36 2.39
N TRP A 115 -0.31 -18.07 3.28
CA TRP A 115 -0.97 -18.95 4.26
C TRP A 115 -1.68 -18.16 5.37
N LEU A 116 -1.13 -17.01 5.76
CA LEU A 116 -1.78 -16.13 6.75
C LEU A 116 -3.08 -15.53 6.21
N THR A 117 -3.25 -15.37 4.88
CA THR A 117 -4.55 -14.92 4.31
C THR A 117 -5.68 -15.89 4.60
N LEU A 118 -5.39 -17.16 4.89
CA LEU A 118 -6.42 -18.12 5.32
C LEU A 118 -7.09 -17.70 6.64
N SER A 119 -6.40 -16.93 7.50
CA SER A 119 -6.99 -16.41 8.73
C SER A 119 -8.18 -15.48 8.46
N LEU A 120 -8.23 -14.82 7.29
CA LEU A 120 -9.35 -13.98 6.89
C LEU A 120 -10.66 -14.76 6.72
N PHE A 121 -10.60 -16.06 6.42
CA PHE A 121 -11.80 -16.90 6.37
C PHE A 121 -12.49 -17.05 7.73
N ALA A 122 -11.80 -16.73 8.84
CA ALA A 122 -12.43 -16.62 10.14
C ALA A 122 -13.58 -15.60 10.14
N TYR A 123 -13.42 -14.48 9.43
CA TYR A 123 -14.50 -13.47 9.32
C TYR A 123 -15.68 -13.98 8.50
N VAL A 124 -15.42 -14.77 7.44
CA VAL A 124 -16.48 -15.44 6.67
C VAL A 124 -17.22 -16.45 7.54
N ALA A 125 -16.50 -17.25 8.33
CA ALA A 125 -17.11 -18.20 9.25
C ALA A 125 -17.94 -17.49 10.33
N THR A 126 -17.47 -16.36 10.84
CA THR A 126 -18.16 -15.59 11.88
C THR A 126 -19.48 -15.01 11.37
N VAL A 127 -19.53 -14.46 10.15
CA VAL A 127 -20.78 -13.91 9.59
C VAL A 127 -21.87 -14.96 9.41
N LEU A 128 -21.49 -16.21 9.11
CA LEU A 128 -22.44 -17.31 8.94
C LEU A 128 -23.09 -17.74 10.28
N VAL A 129 -22.42 -17.47 11.41
CA VAL A 129 -22.89 -17.83 12.75
C VAL A 129 -23.53 -16.62 13.48
N ALA A 130 -23.30 -15.40 12.97
CA ALA A 130 -23.70 -14.14 13.63
C ALA A 130 -25.20 -13.82 13.60
N GLY A 131 -26.04 -14.69 13.01
CA GLY A 131 -27.48 -14.47 12.96
C GLY A 131 -27.93 -13.27 12.11
N VAL A 132 -27.21 -13.02 10.99
CA VAL A 132 -27.50 -11.91 10.06
C VAL A 132 -28.85 -12.09 9.39
N ASP A 133 -29.70 -11.05 9.40
CA ASP A 133 -30.89 -10.99 8.57
C ASP A 133 -30.51 -10.71 7.11
N TRP A 134 -30.36 -11.77 6.32
CA TRP A 134 -29.89 -11.69 4.93
C TRP A 134 -30.82 -10.91 3.99
N PRO A 135 -32.19 -11.04 4.08
CA PRO A 135 -33.09 -10.22 3.32
C PRO A 135 -32.93 -8.72 3.59
N GLU A 136 -32.86 -8.31 4.84
CA GLU A 136 -32.65 -6.91 5.21
C GLU A 136 -31.24 -6.43 4.79
N ALA A 137 -30.20 -7.20 5.05
CA ALA A 137 -28.83 -6.90 4.65
C ALA A 137 -28.72 -6.69 3.13
N GLY A 138 -29.33 -7.58 2.34
CA GLY A 138 -29.38 -7.47 0.88
C GLY A 138 -30.12 -6.22 0.40
N LEU A 139 -31.27 -5.89 1.02
CA LEU A 139 -32.02 -4.68 0.70
C LEU A 139 -31.21 -3.42 1.00
N ARG A 140 -30.57 -3.35 2.17
CA ARG A 140 -29.72 -2.20 2.59
C ARG A 140 -28.46 -2.02 1.76
N LEU A 141 -27.94 -3.10 1.21
CA LEU A 141 -26.80 -3.05 0.31
C LEU A 141 -27.14 -2.35 -1.02
N VAL A 142 -28.37 -2.59 -1.52
CA VAL A 142 -28.83 -2.03 -2.80
C VAL A 142 -29.45 -0.64 -2.61
N VAL A 143 -30.15 -0.41 -1.48
CA VAL A 143 -30.82 0.85 -1.14
C VAL A 143 -30.19 1.41 0.13
N PRO A 144 -29.05 2.09 0.04
CA PRO A 144 -28.39 2.65 1.21
C PRO A 144 -29.21 3.80 1.81
N HIS A 145 -29.24 3.86 3.13
CA HIS A 145 -29.86 4.98 3.85
C HIS A 145 -28.82 6.10 4.02
N LEU A 146 -28.88 7.10 3.13
CA LEU A 146 -27.94 8.21 3.15
C LEU A 146 -28.36 9.26 4.19
N GLN A 147 -27.45 9.64 5.06
CA GLN A 147 -27.60 10.72 6.03
C GLN A 147 -26.62 11.85 5.72
N TRP A 148 -27.11 13.10 5.77
CA TRP A 148 -26.28 14.29 5.53
C TRP A 148 -25.84 14.90 6.85
N SER A 149 -25.08 14.13 7.65
CA SER A 149 -24.45 14.61 8.87
C SER A 149 -22.93 14.52 8.76
N GLY A 150 -22.20 15.41 9.44
CA GLY A 150 -20.74 15.41 9.43
C GLY A 150 -20.14 14.08 9.89
N ASP A 151 -20.72 13.49 10.94
CA ASP A 151 -20.28 12.18 11.47
C ASP A 151 -20.46 11.07 10.44
N TYR A 152 -21.63 11.00 9.78
CA TYR A 152 -21.89 10.00 8.75
C TYR A 152 -20.93 10.13 7.56
N LEU A 153 -20.73 11.36 7.07
CA LEU A 153 -19.83 11.63 5.95
C LEU A 153 -18.36 11.33 6.31
N THR A 154 -17.96 11.59 7.55
CA THR A 154 -16.63 11.24 8.04
C THR A 154 -16.43 9.71 8.05
N VAL A 155 -17.43 8.95 8.49
CA VAL A 155 -17.40 7.47 8.41
C VAL A 155 -17.34 7.00 6.96
N VAL A 156 -18.11 7.59 6.04
CA VAL A 156 -18.06 7.24 4.60
C VAL A 156 -16.68 7.48 4.02
N VAL A 157 -16.06 8.63 4.31
CA VAL A 157 -14.69 8.95 3.87
C VAL A 157 -13.67 7.97 4.48
N ALA A 158 -13.85 7.60 5.76
CA ALA A 158 -13.00 6.61 6.41
C ALA A 158 -13.12 5.22 5.73
N VAL A 159 -14.33 4.76 5.43
CA VAL A 159 -14.58 3.49 4.72
C VAL A 159 -13.94 3.52 3.32
N PHE A 160 -14.09 4.61 2.58
CA PHE A 160 -13.41 4.78 1.29
C PHE A 160 -11.89 4.80 1.45
N GLY A 161 -11.37 5.47 2.48
CA GLY A 161 -9.94 5.53 2.76
C GLY A 161 -9.31 4.20 3.18
N THR A 162 -10.09 3.27 3.73
CA THR A 162 -9.64 1.91 4.01
C THR A 162 -9.67 1.03 2.76
N THR A 163 -10.70 1.16 1.93
CA THR A 163 -10.87 0.34 0.72
C THR A 163 -10.03 0.82 -0.46
N ILE A 164 -9.87 2.14 -0.61
CA ILE A 164 -9.08 2.79 -1.67
C ILE A 164 -7.89 3.51 -1.04
N SER A 165 -7.08 2.75 -0.32
CA SER A 165 -5.93 3.33 0.37
C SER A 165 -4.80 3.68 -0.61
N PRO A 166 -4.27 4.92 -0.59
CA PRO A 166 -3.22 5.37 -1.51
C PRO A 166 -1.98 4.49 -1.52
N TYR A 167 -1.64 3.88 -0.38
CA TYR A 167 -0.45 3.04 -0.27
C TYR A 167 -0.51 1.77 -1.13
N LEU A 168 -1.70 1.25 -1.42
CA LEU A 168 -1.84 0.07 -2.28
C LEU A 168 -1.35 0.36 -3.69
N PHE A 169 -1.56 1.57 -4.19
CA PHE A 169 -1.08 1.98 -5.50
C PHE A 169 0.44 2.01 -5.56
N PHE A 170 1.10 2.58 -4.54
CA PHE A 170 2.56 2.58 -4.44
C PHE A 170 3.09 1.17 -4.27
N TRP A 171 2.54 0.40 -3.34
CA TRP A 171 2.97 -0.96 -3.08
C TRP A 171 2.85 -1.85 -4.32
N GLN A 172 1.71 -1.85 -4.99
CA GLN A 172 1.50 -2.68 -6.18
C GLN A 172 2.42 -2.27 -7.32
N ALA A 173 2.60 -0.96 -7.56
CA ALA A 173 3.49 -0.48 -8.60
C ALA A 173 4.94 -0.93 -8.36
N GLU A 174 5.44 -0.80 -7.13
CA GLU A 174 6.80 -1.21 -6.78
C GLU A 174 6.98 -2.73 -6.87
N GLN A 175 6.00 -3.51 -6.41
CA GLN A 175 6.06 -4.97 -6.52
C GLN A 175 6.11 -5.43 -7.98
N GLU A 176 5.36 -4.81 -8.90
CA GLU A 176 5.43 -5.13 -10.32
C GLU A 176 6.79 -4.76 -10.94
N VAL A 177 7.42 -3.68 -10.47
CA VAL A 177 8.77 -3.30 -10.89
C VAL A 177 9.79 -4.33 -10.39
N GLU A 178 9.74 -4.72 -9.11
CA GLU A 178 10.65 -5.72 -8.53
C GLU A 178 10.45 -7.09 -9.19
N ASP A 179 9.21 -7.54 -9.37
CA ASP A 179 8.88 -8.80 -10.07
C ASP A 179 9.46 -8.82 -11.50
N THR A 180 9.36 -7.69 -12.22
CA THR A 180 9.92 -7.57 -13.57
C THR A 180 11.46 -7.66 -13.56
N GLN A 181 12.11 -7.13 -12.51
CA GLN A 181 13.57 -7.19 -12.37
C GLN A 181 14.07 -8.58 -11.95
N GLU A 182 13.29 -9.33 -11.15
CA GLU A 182 13.66 -10.67 -10.68
C GLU A 182 13.40 -11.77 -11.73
N ARG A 183 12.44 -11.58 -12.62
CA ARG A 183 12.10 -12.58 -13.65
C ARG A 183 13.10 -12.57 -14.80
N SER A 184 13.71 -13.71 -15.04
CA SER A 184 14.60 -13.91 -16.19
C SER A 184 13.83 -13.71 -17.51
N GLY A 185 14.28 -12.75 -18.32
CA GLY A 185 13.69 -12.44 -19.63
C GLY A 185 12.54 -11.44 -19.61
N ALA A 186 12.03 -11.01 -18.44
CA ALA A 186 11.06 -9.93 -18.35
C ALA A 186 11.70 -8.58 -18.63
N LYS A 187 11.00 -7.72 -19.38
CA LYS A 187 11.43 -6.36 -19.72
C LYS A 187 10.29 -5.38 -19.51
N PRO A 188 10.58 -4.10 -19.26
CA PRO A 188 9.55 -3.08 -19.22
C PRO A 188 8.67 -3.13 -20.47
N LEU A 189 7.36 -3.12 -20.32
CA LEU A 189 6.39 -3.35 -21.41
C LEU A 189 6.53 -2.33 -22.56
N LEU A 190 7.00 -1.11 -22.28
CA LEU A 190 7.30 -0.12 -23.30
C LEU A 190 8.45 -0.56 -24.24
N ARG A 191 9.38 -1.39 -23.73
CA ARG A 191 10.53 -1.93 -24.51
C ARG A 191 10.28 -3.33 -25.08
N ALA A 192 9.32 -4.06 -24.51
CA ALA A 192 8.93 -5.42 -24.93
C ALA A 192 7.41 -5.55 -25.03
N PRO A 193 6.78 -4.85 -25.98
CA PRO A 193 5.32 -4.79 -26.10
C PRO A 193 4.66 -6.13 -26.43
N GLU A 194 5.42 -7.09 -26.93
CA GLU A 194 4.98 -8.46 -27.19
C GLU A 194 4.66 -9.22 -25.89
N GLN A 195 5.25 -8.86 -24.76
CA GLN A 195 5.00 -9.44 -23.46
C GLN A 195 3.74 -8.85 -22.78
N ALA A 196 3.17 -7.78 -23.31
CA ALA A 196 2.08 -7.04 -22.67
C ALA A 196 0.80 -7.86 -22.49
N GLY A 197 0.42 -8.69 -23.47
CA GLY A 197 -0.83 -9.45 -23.41
C GLY A 197 -0.92 -10.37 -22.17
N PRO A 198 0.03 -11.29 -21.97
CA PRO A 198 0.06 -12.17 -20.80
C PRO A 198 0.24 -11.41 -19.49
N GLU A 199 1.16 -10.41 -19.44
CA GLU A 199 1.46 -9.68 -18.21
C GLU A 199 0.31 -8.80 -17.76
N LEU A 200 -0.34 -8.04 -18.65
CA LEU A 200 -1.52 -7.24 -18.29
C LEU A 200 -2.69 -8.12 -17.84
N ARG A 201 -2.89 -9.30 -18.48
CA ARG A 201 -3.92 -10.23 -18.03
C ARG A 201 -3.62 -10.76 -16.64
N ARG A 202 -2.36 -11.08 -16.33
CA ARG A 202 -1.93 -11.50 -15.00
C ARG A 202 -2.26 -10.43 -13.95
N VAL A 203 -1.78 -9.20 -14.17
CA VAL A 203 -2.02 -8.07 -13.26
C VAL A 203 -3.51 -7.79 -13.07
N GLN A 204 -4.29 -7.82 -14.15
CA GLN A 204 -5.75 -7.65 -14.08
C GLN A 204 -6.42 -8.75 -13.25
N THR A 205 -6.07 -10.01 -13.48
CA THR A 205 -6.64 -11.14 -12.75
C THR A 205 -6.32 -11.06 -11.27
N ASP A 206 -5.05 -10.80 -10.93
CA ASP A 206 -4.60 -10.64 -9.55
C ASP A 206 -5.34 -9.49 -8.86
N THR A 207 -5.46 -8.35 -9.54
CA THR A 207 -6.18 -7.18 -9.01
C THR A 207 -7.67 -7.48 -8.79
N TYR A 208 -8.36 -8.05 -9.77
CA TYR A 208 -9.80 -8.34 -9.64
C TYR A 208 -10.06 -9.37 -8.54
N LEU A 209 -9.30 -10.44 -8.49
CA LEU A 209 -9.47 -11.46 -7.44
C LEU A 209 -9.11 -10.92 -6.06
N GLY A 210 -8.00 -10.20 -5.95
CA GLY A 210 -7.57 -9.60 -4.69
C GLY A 210 -8.57 -8.58 -4.16
N MET A 211 -9.06 -7.67 -5.00
CA MET A 211 -10.05 -6.66 -4.60
C MET A 211 -11.41 -7.29 -4.30
N ALA A 212 -11.87 -8.27 -5.09
CA ALA A 212 -13.13 -8.97 -4.80
C ALA A 212 -13.07 -9.68 -3.45
N PHE A 213 -11.98 -10.39 -3.17
CA PHE A 213 -11.78 -11.09 -1.90
C PHE A 213 -11.67 -10.11 -0.73
N SER A 214 -10.89 -9.05 -0.85
CA SER A 214 -10.74 -8.02 0.18
C SER A 214 -12.09 -7.34 0.53
N ASN A 215 -12.86 -6.94 -0.49
CA ASN A 215 -14.17 -6.33 -0.27
C ASN A 215 -15.18 -7.32 0.32
N LEU A 216 -15.12 -8.60 -0.06
CA LEU A 216 -15.95 -9.64 0.56
C LEU A 216 -15.65 -9.79 2.05
N ILE A 217 -14.38 -9.84 2.44
CA ILE A 217 -13.98 -9.90 3.85
C ILE A 217 -14.44 -8.65 4.61
N ALA A 218 -14.25 -7.45 4.03
CA ALA A 218 -14.71 -6.21 4.63
C ALA A 218 -16.24 -6.23 4.86
N LEU A 219 -17.00 -6.69 3.87
CA LEU A 219 -18.45 -6.88 3.98
C LEU A 219 -18.82 -7.86 5.12
N CYS A 220 -18.11 -9.00 5.21
CA CYS A 220 -18.33 -9.96 6.28
C CYS A 220 -18.09 -9.34 7.68
N ILE A 221 -17.04 -8.52 7.82
CA ILE A 221 -16.75 -7.81 9.08
C ILE A 221 -17.87 -6.82 9.40
N VAL A 222 -18.29 -6.00 8.44
CA VAL A 222 -19.39 -5.01 8.64
C VAL A 222 -20.69 -5.71 9.02
N LEU A 223 -21.09 -6.77 8.32
CA LEU A 223 -22.30 -7.53 8.62
C LEU A 223 -22.23 -8.19 9.99
N THR A 224 -21.09 -8.78 10.34
CA THR A 224 -20.90 -9.39 11.67
C THR A 224 -21.04 -8.35 12.77
N THR A 225 -20.34 -7.22 12.65
CA THR A 225 -20.39 -6.16 13.67
C THR A 225 -21.79 -5.53 13.79
N ALA A 226 -22.48 -5.35 12.68
CA ALA A 226 -23.86 -4.87 12.67
C ALA A 226 -24.82 -5.84 13.39
N ALA A 227 -24.76 -7.13 13.07
CA ALA A 227 -25.64 -8.15 13.65
C ALA A 227 -25.32 -8.51 15.10
N THR A 228 -24.08 -8.31 15.55
CA THR A 228 -23.65 -8.68 16.91
C THR A 228 -23.52 -7.46 17.81
N LEU A 229 -22.57 -6.58 17.54
CA LEU A 229 -22.21 -5.47 18.42
C LEU A 229 -23.28 -4.37 18.39
N HIS A 230 -23.63 -3.89 17.22
CA HIS A 230 -24.60 -2.81 17.06
C HIS A 230 -26.03 -3.23 17.52
N ALA A 231 -26.46 -4.42 17.14
CA ALA A 231 -27.76 -4.96 17.56
C ALA A 231 -27.92 -5.09 19.09
N HIS A 232 -26.80 -5.25 19.83
CA HIS A 232 -26.78 -5.31 21.29
C HIS A 232 -26.46 -3.96 21.97
N GLY A 233 -26.43 -2.85 21.18
CA GLY A 233 -26.20 -1.50 21.70
C GLY A 233 -24.75 -1.16 22.01
N LEU A 234 -23.79 -2.01 21.59
CA LEU A 234 -22.36 -1.77 21.75
C LEU A 234 -21.87 -0.93 20.55
N THR A 235 -21.90 0.39 20.71
CA THR A 235 -21.56 1.35 19.63
C THR A 235 -20.21 2.03 19.85
N ASP A 236 -19.65 2.02 21.08
CA ASP A 236 -18.34 2.61 21.39
C ASP A 236 -17.32 1.50 21.68
N ILE A 237 -16.64 1.06 20.63
CA ILE A 237 -15.61 0.04 20.69
C ILE A 237 -14.26 0.72 20.51
N GLN A 238 -13.48 0.73 21.59
CA GLN A 238 -12.18 1.41 21.63
C GLN A 238 -11.00 0.47 21.39
N THR A 239 -11.19 -0.85 21.57
CA THR A 239 -10.11 -1.83 21.40
C THR A 239 -10.59 -3.08 20.66
N SER A 240 -9.67 -3.71 19.91
CA SER A 240 -9.93 -5.00 19.27
C SER A 240 -10.25 -6.11 20.29
N SER A 241 -9.77 -5.98 21.52
CA SER A 241 -10.08 -6.89 22.61
C SER A 241 -11.54 -6.79 23.05
N GLN A 242 -12.10 -5.58 23.14
CA GLN A 242 -13.53 -5.38 23.43
C GLN A 242 -14.41 -5.99 22.33
N ALA A 243 -14.01 -5.82 21.05
CA ALA A 243 -14.71 -6.47 19.94
C ALA A 243 -14.66 -8.00 20.05
N ALA A 244 -13.51 -8.57 20.41
CA ALA A 244 -13.35 -10.01 20.60
C ALA A 244 -14.17 -10.54 21.79
N GLU A 245 -14.17 -9.84 22.92
CA GLU A 245 -14.97 -10.19 24.12
C GLU A 245 -16.46 -10.12 23.84
N ALA A 246 -16.94 -9.14 23.10
CA ALA A 246 -18.33 -9.01 22.72
C ALA A 246 -18.81 -10.15 21.79
N LEU A 247 -17.92 -10.76 21.03
CA LEU A 247 -18.21 -11.96 20.22
C LEU A 247 -18.25 -13.25 21.04
N ARG A 248 -17.63 -13.27 22.23
CA ARG A 248 -17.49 -14.46 23.07
C ARG A 248 -18.83 -15.10 23.52
N PRO A 249 -19.86 -14.35 23.93
CA PRO A 249 -21.17 -14.93 24.30
C PRO A 249 -21.89 -15.54 23.10
N ILE A 250 -21.68 -15.00 21.91
CA ILE A 250 -22.43 -15.35 20.69
C ILE A 250 -21.79 -16.54 19.97
N ALA A 251 -20.47 -16.54 19.87
CA ALA A 251 -19.72 -17.49 19.05
C ALA A 251 -18.88 -18.52 19.84
N GLY A 252 -18.88 -18.42 21.17
CA GLY A 252 -18.20 -19.35 22.06
C GLY A 252 -16.67 -19.20 22.11
N ARG A 253 -16.03 -20.02 22.98
CA ARG A 253 -14.58 -19.93 23.24
C ARG A 253 -13.71 -20.20 22.00
N PHE A 254 -14.15 -21.09 21.13
CA PHE A 254 -13.41 -21.43 19.91
C PHE A 254 -13.34 -20.24 18.94
N ALA A 255 -14.46 -19.55 18.71
CA ALA A 255 -14.50 -18.38 17.84
C ALA A 255 -13.65 -17.22 18.37
N PHE A 256 -13.60 -17.05 19.68
CA PHE A 256 -12.70 -16.08 20.33
C PHE A 256 -11.24 -16.35 19.98
N VAL A 257 -10.78 -17.61 20.08
CA VAL A 257 -9.39 -17.98 19.74
C VAL A 257 -9.12 -17.77 18.25
N VAL A 258 -10.05 -18.16 17.37
CA VAL A 258 -9.94 -18.00 15.92
C VAL A 258 -9.89 -16.52 15.53
N PHE A 259 -10.73 -15.69 16.16
CA PHE A 259 -10.75 -14.24 15.93
C PHE A 259 -9.44 -13.58 16.38
N ALA A 260 -8.95 -13.91 17.58
CA ALA A 260 -7.68 -13.39 18.09
C ALA A 260 -6.48 -13.83 17.21
N ALA A 261 -6.47 -15.09 16.79
CA ALA A 261 -5.46 -15.58 15.85
C ALA A 261 -5.57 -14.87 14.47
N GLY A 262 -6.81 -14.58 14.05
CA GLY A 262 -7.08 -13.79 12.85
C GLY A 262 -6.47 -12.39 12.93
N ILE A 263 -6.66 -11.67 14.04
CA ILE A 263 -6.07 -10.33 14.26
C ILE A 263 -4.53 -10.39 14.18
N VAL A 264 -3.91 -11.36 14.86
CA VAL A 264 -2.46 -11.53 14.80
C VAL A 264 -1.99 -11.86 13.38
N GLY A 265 -2.68 -12.76 12.70
CA GLY A 265 -2.35 -13.16 11.32
C GLY A 265 -2.48 -12.01 10.32
N THR A 266 -3.60 -11.25 10.39
CA THR A 266 -3.80 -10.08 9.52
C THR A 266 -2.81 -8.96 9.80
N GLY A 267 -2.48 -8.70 11.08
CA GLY A 267 -1.46 -7.72 11.44
C GLY A 267 -0.08 -8.10 10.92
N LEU A 268 0.34 -9.37 11.05
CA LEU A 268 1.60 -9.86 10.48
C LEU A 268 1.63 -9.74 8.94
N LEU A 269 0.48 -9.83 8.28
CA LEU A 269 0.35 -9.60 6.84
C LEU A 269 0.43 -8.10 6.50
N ALA A 270 -0.23 -7.24 7.27
CA ALA A 270 -0.39 -5.83 6.98
C ALA A 270 0.86 -5.01 7.31
N LEU A 271 1.54 -5.29 8.43
CA LEU A 271 2.66 -4.49 8.91
C LEU A 271 3.77 -4.29 7.88
N PRO A 272 4.27 -5.32 7.18
CA PRO A 272 5.32 -5.14 6.17
C PRO A 272 4.85 -4.35 4.95
N VAL A 273 3.59 -4.54 4.55
CA VAL A 273 3.01 -3.79 3.44
C VAL A 273 2.91 -2.30 3.80
N LEU A 274 2.52 -1.99 5.03
CA LEU A 274 2.41 -0.61 5.53
C LEU A 274 3.80 0.04 5.68
N ALA A 275 4.74 -0.63 6.33
CA ALA A 275 6.09 -0.11 6.55
C ALA A 275 6.87 0.00 5.23
N GLY A 276 6.79 -1.03 4.38
CA GLY A 276 7.38 -1.01 3.05
C GLY A 276 6.82 0.11 2.17
N SER A 277 5.48 0.27 2.09
CA SER A 277 4.86 1.33 1.29
C SER A 277 5.23 2.75 1.78
N ALA A 278 5.34 2.96 3.10
CA ALA A 278 5.82 4.22 3.66
C ALA A 278 7.28 4.49 3.26
N ALA A 279 8.13 3.46 3.31
CA ALA A 279 9.53 3.58 2.93
C ALA A 279 9.73 3.77 1.41
N TYR A 280 8.92 3.12 0.57
CA TYR A 280 8.90 3.37 -0.88
C TYR A 280 8.51 4.80 -1.21
N ALA A 281 7.39 5.28 -0.66
CA ALA A 281 6.93 6.63 -0.92
C ALA A 281 7.94 7.71 -0.45
N ALA A 282 8.51 7.54 0.75
CA ALA A 282 9.55 8.43 1.25
C ALA A 282 10.82 8.34 0.41
N GLY A 283 11.25 7.13 0.06
CA GLY A 283 12.47 6.90 -0.71
C GLY A 283 12.39 7.45 -2.13
N GLU A 284 11.27 7.29 -2.81
CA GLU A 284 11.02 7.87 -4.13
C GLU A 284 10.99 9.40 -4.10
N ALA A 285 10.26 9.97 -3.11
CA ALA A 285 10.19 11.41 -2.94
C ALA A 285 11.56 12.05 -2.64
N LEU A 286 12.44 11.31 -1.96
CA LEU A 286 13.78 11.77 -1.57
C LEU A 286 14.91 11.26 -2.49
N GLY A 287 14.58 10.49 -3.53
CA GLY A 287 15.53 9.95 -4.50
C GLY A 287 16.48 8.89 -3.92
N TRP A 288 16.04 8.10 -2.93
CA TRP A 288 16.84 7.03 -2.34
C TRP A 288 16.85 5.77 -3.23
N HIS A 289 17.78 4.88 -2.93
CA HIS A 289 17.73 3.53 -3.48
C HIS A 289 16.70 2.71 -2.71
N VAL A 290 15.57 2.42 -3.35
CA VAL A 290 14.47 1.65 -2.78
C VAL A 290 14.47 0.21 -3.29
N GLY A 291 13.82 -0.71 -2.57
CA GLY A 291 13.55 -2.08 -2.98
C GLY A 291 13.80 -3.11 -1.89
N LEU A 292 12.80 -3.97 -1.64
CA LEU A 292 12.87 -5.10 -0.70
C LEU A 292 13.76 -6.24 -1.21
N ALA A 293 13.95 -6.35 -2.53
CA ALA A 293 14.87 -7.30 -3.13
C ALA A 293 16.36 -6.90 -2.94
N ARG A 294 16.63 -5.65 -2.58
CA ARG A 294 18.00 -5.13 -2.37
C ARG A 294 18.54 -5.55 -1.01
N ARG A 295 19.85 -5.78 -0.94
CA ARG A 295 20.52 -6.04 0.35
C ARG A 295 20.49 -4.79 1.23
N PRO A 296 20.28 -4.92 2.55
CA PRO A 296 20.21 -3.78 3.48
C PRO A 296 21.40 -2.82 3.38
N GLY A 297 22.60 -3.34 3.08
CA GLY A 297 23.80 -2.52 2.89
C GLY A 297 23.74 -1.55 1.72
N HIS A 298 22.92 -1.82 0.69
CA HIS A 298 22.78 -1.00 -0.51
C HIS A 298 21.54 -0.08 -0.48
N ALA A 299 20.61 -0.30 0.45
CA ALA A 299 19.37 0.48 0.63
C ALA A 299 19.18 0.89 2.10
N ARG A 300 20.25 1.41 2.73
CA ARG A 300 20.25 1.71 4.18
C ARG A 300 19.16 2.67 4.60
N ALA A 301 18.94 3.75 3.83
CA ALA A 301 17.91 4.73 4.13
C ALA A 301 16.50 4.13 4.04
N PHE A 302 16.24 3.27 3.08
CA PHE A 302 14.98 2.56 2.91
C PHE A 302 14.67 1.66 4.11
N TYR A 303 15.61 0.81 4.53
CA TYR A 303 15.41 -0.06 5.71
C TYR A 303 15.39 0.73 7.03
N ALA A 304 16.12 1.86 7.10
CA ALA A 304 16.02 2.76 8.25
C ALA A 304 14.63 3.41 8.33
N ALA A 305 14.01 3.77 7.19
CA ALA A 305 12.66 4.29 7.15
C ALA A 305 11.62 3.26 7.61
N ILE A 306 11.76 1.98 7.19
CA ILE A 306 10.94 0.87 7.69
C ILE A 306 11.04 0.76 9.22
N ALA A 307 12.25 0.69 9.74
CA ALA A 307 12.49 0.56 11.18
C ALA A 307 11.99 1.80 11.95
N ALA A 308 12.17 3.00 11.40
CA ALA A 308 11.70 4.25 12.00
C ALA A 308 10.16 4.31 12.03
N ALA A 309 9.48 3.96 10.95
CA ALA A 309 8.01 3.93 10.89
C ALA A 309 7.44 2.89 11.87
N THR A 310 8.04 1.69 11.92
CA THR A 310 7.62 0.63 12.85
C THR A 310 7.89 1.02 14.29
N GLY A 311 9.06 1.59 14.59
CA GLY A 311 9.41 2.07 15.93
C GLY A 311 8.51 3.23 16.39
N ALA A 312 8.27 4.22 15.52
CA ALA A 312 7.34 5.32 15.81
C ALA A 312 5.91 4.81 16.03
N GLY A 313 5.45 3.84 15.22
CA GLY A 313 4.17 3.15 15.43
C GLY A 313 4.10 2.46 16.78
N ALA A 314 5.16 1.74 17.18
CA ALA A 314 5.22 1.10 18.50
C ALA A 314 5.16 2.12 19.65
N LEU A 315 5.80 3.29 19.50
CA LEU A 315 5.78 4.37 20.51
C LEU A 315 4.37 4.96 20.72
N LEU A 316 3.49 4.94 19.72
CA LEU A 316 2.10 5.38 19.87
C LEU A 316 1.35 4.56 20.94
N ASN A 317 1.67 3.26 21.07
CA ASN A 317 1.09 2.41 22.10
C ASN A 317 1.59 2.77 23.53
N VAL A 318 2.83 3.29 23.64
CA VAL A 318 3.37 3.78 24.92
C VAL A 318 2.69 5.10 25.30
N ALA A 319 2.34 5.91 24.31
CA ALA A 319 1.64 7.19 24.53
C ALA A 319 0.17 7.04 24.95
N GLY A 320 -0.36 5.80 24.99
CA GLY A 320 -1.73 5.52 25.42
C GLY A 320 -2.79 6.01 24.42
N ILE A 321 -2.43 6.12 23.16
CA ILE A 321 -3.37 6.50 22.09
C ILE A 321 -4.25 5.28 21.80
N ASP A 322 -5.58 5.51 21.80
CA ASP A 322 -6.57 4.49 21.46
C ASP A 322 -6.35 3.96 20.02
N PRO A 323 -6.06 2.66 19.84
CA PRO A 323 -5.76 2.09 18.53
C PRO A 323 -6.93 2.22 17.54
N VAL A 324 -8.17 2.06 17.97
CA VAL A 324 -9.36 2.10 17.10
C VAL A 324 -9.60 3.53 16.60
N ARG A 325 -9.49 4.51 17.49
CA ARG A 325 -9.55 5.93 17.10
C ARG A 325 -8.41 6.32 16.15
N ALA A 326 -7.21 5.84 16.42
CA ALA A 326 -6.05 6.07 15.58
C ALA A 326 -6.27 5.49 14.16
N LEU A 327 -6.78 4.25 14.05
CA LEU A 327 -7.16 3.63 12.78
C LEU A 327 -8.24 4.42 12.05
N PHE A 328 -9.29 4.84 12.77
CA PHE A 328 -10.37 5.63 12.18
C PHE A 328 -9.85 6.93 11.56
N TRP A 329 -9.10 7.72 12.30
CA TRP A 329 -8.56 8.98 11.79
C TRP A 329 -7.51 8.80 10.68
N SER A 330 -6.69 7.76 10.76
CA SER A 330 -5.76 7.45 9.66
C SER A 330 -6.53 7.05 8.39
N ALA A 331 -7.66 6.35 8.53
CA ALA A 331 -8.54 6.02 7.42
C ALA A 331 -9.17 7.26 6.79
N VAL A 332 -9.62 8.24 7.60
CA VAL A 332 -10.09 9.54 7.11
C VAL A 332 -9.00 10.26 6.33
N VAL A 333 -7.79 10.35 6.88
CA VAL A 333 -6.63 10.96 6.19
C VAL A 333 -6.33 10.23 4.88
N ASN A 334 -6.33 8.90 4.87
CA ASN A 334 -6.15 8.11 3.65
C ASN A 334 -7.24 8.43 2.60
N GLY A 335 -8.50 8.57 3.01
CA GLY A 335 -9.61 8.94 2.13
C GLY A 335 -9.42 10.30 1.46
N VAL A 336 -8.97 11.29 2.23
CA VAL A 336 -8.67 12.64 1.71
C VAL A 336 -7.46 12.60 0.76
N VAL A 337 -6.38 11.91 1.15
CA VAL A 337 -5.14 11.78 0.37
C VAL A 337 -5.37 10.96 -0.90
N ALA A 338 -6.31 10.02 -0.90
CA ALA A 338 -6.63 9.22 -2.08
C ALA A 338 -7.10 10.10 -3.27
N VAL A 339 -7.80 11.19 -3.02
CA VAL A 339 -8.33 12.07 -4.09
C VAL A 339 -7.24 12.62 -5.00
N PRO A 340 -6.23 13.36 -4.51
CA PRO A 340 -5.16 13.86 -5.38
C PRO A 340 -4.31 12.75 -5.99
N VAL A 341 -4.08 11.63 -5.28
CA VAL A 341 -3.33 10.49 -5.81
C VAL A 341 -4.08 9.83 -6.97
N MET A 342 -5.38 9.56 -6.82
CA MET A 342 -6.22 9.02 -7.91
C MET A 342 -6.27 9.96 -9.10
N ALA A 343 -6.43 11.27 -8.88
CA ALA A 343 -6.43 12.26 -9.95
C ALA A 343 -5.09 12.26 -10.71
N ALA A 344 -3.96 12.24 -10.00
CA ALA A 344 -2.63 12.16 -10.60
C ALA A 344 -2.46 10.86 -11.42
N MET A 345 -2.86 9.72 -10.87
CA MET A 345 -2.83 8.43 -11.58
C MET A 345 -3.67 8.47 -12.85
N MET A 346 -4.89 9.01 -12.81
CA MET A 346 -5.75 9.11 -13.98
C MET A 346 -5.13 10.01 -15.06
N VAL A 347 -4.52 11.14 -14.68
CA VAL A 347 -3.80 12.02 -15.60
C VAL A 347 -2.63 11.30 -16.25
N LEU A 348 -1.82 10.57 -15.48
CA LEU A 348 -0.65 9.83 -15.99
C LEU A 348 -1.08 8.67 -16.90
N ALA A 349 -2.07 7.89 -16.49
CA ALA A 349 -2.57 6.73 -17.22
C ALA A 349 -3.24 7.09 -18.57
N CYS A 350 -3.71 8.34 -18.71
CA CYS A 350 -4.27 8.86 -19.96
C CYS A 350 -3.23 9.51 -20.89
N ARG A 351 -1.97 9.72 -20.42
CA ARG A 351 -0.95 10.42 -21.23
C ARG A 351 -0.14 9.47 -22.10
N PRO A 352 -0.18 9.61 -23.45
CA PRO A 352 0.64 8.80 -24.36
C PRO A 352 2.16 8.97 -24.14
N ALA A 353 2.60 10.15 -23.68
CA ALA A 353 4.00 10.42 -23.36
C ALA A 353 4.55 9.53 -22.23
N VAL A 354 3.68 9.08 -21.31
CA VAL A 354 4.03 8.21 -20.17
C VAL A 354 3.74 6.74 -20.50
N MET A 355 2.52 6.47 -20.97
CA MET A 355 2.01 5.10 -21.18
C MET A 355 2.30 4.55 -22.58
N GLY A 356 2.83 5.37 -23.49
CA GLY A 356 3.01 4.97 -24.89
C GLY A 356 1.68 4.51 -25.51
N ARG A 357 1.66 3.28 -26.01
CA ARG A 357 0.45 2.66 -26.61
C ARG A 357 -0.49 2.03 -25.59
N PHE A 358 -0.12 1.98 -24.31
CA PHE A 358 -0.88 1.34 -23.23
C PHE A 358 -1.76 2.33 -22.46
N THR A 359 -2.19 3.42 -23.09
CA THR A 359 -3.15 4.35 -22.48
C THR A 359 -4.47 3.66 -22.18
N LEU A 360 -5.15 4.10 -21.12
CA LEU A 360 -6.45 3.56 -20.72
C LEU A 360 -7.51 3.73 -21.83
N GLY A 361 -8.32 2.68 -22.02
CA GLY A 361 -9.51 2.76 -22.87
C GLY A 361 -10.58 3.71 -22.30
N ARG A 362 -11.45 4.25 -23.15
CA ARG A 362 -12.47 5.26 -22.78
C ARG A 362 -13.36 4.84 -21.62
N THR A 363 -13.75 3.55 -21.55
CA THR A 363 -14.58 3.02 -20.47
C THR A 363 -13.86 3.08 -19.12
N LEU A 364 -12.60 2.63 -19.07
CA LEU A 364 -11.79 2.68 -17.85
C LEU A 364 -11.45 4.12 -17.44
N GLN A 365 -11.25 5.01 -18.41
CA GLN A 365 -11.10 6.45 -18.14
C GLN A 365 -12.36 7.02 -17.47
N GLY A 366 -13.54 6.72 -18.03
CA GLY A 366 -14.81 7.17 -17.46
C GLY A 366 -15.04 6.65 -16.04
N LEU A 367 -14.81 5.34 -15.81
CA LEU A 367 -14.96 4.73 -14.49
C LEU A 367 -13.95 5.28 -13.47
N GLY A 368 -12.69 5.45 -13.87
CA GLY A 368 -11.65 5.98 -12.98
C GLY A 368 -11.91 7.42 -12.58
N TRP A 369 -12.32 8.30 -13.52
CA TRP A 369 -12.71 9.66 -13.20
C TRP A 369 -13.99 9.74 -12.39
N ALA A 370 -14.98 8.86 -12.65
CA ALA A 370 -16.20 8.78 -11.83
C ALA A 370 -15.87 8.38 -10.38
N ALA A 371 -15.02 7.36 -10.17
CA ALA A 371 -14.58 6.97 -8.84
C ALA A 371 -13.83 8.11 -8.13
N THR A 372 -12.92 8.81 -8.83
CA THR A 372 -12.22 9.98 -8.30
C THR A 372 -13.18 11.10 -7.92
N ALA A 373 -14.20 11.38 -8.75
CA ALA A 373 -15.21 12.39 -8.47
C ALA A 373 -16.08 12.05 -7.26
N VAL A 374 -16.48 10.78 -7.10
CA VAL A 374 -17.25 10.32 -5.93
C VAL A 374 -16.42 10.49 -4.64
N MET A 375 -15.15 10.08 -4.67
CA MET A 375 -14.23 10.29 -3.55
C MET A 375 -14.08 11.78 -3.19
N ALA A 376 -13.87 12.62 -4.20
CA ALA A 376 -13.72 14.06 -4.03
C ALA A 376 -14.99 14.71 -3.47
N ALA A 377 -16.15 14.28 -3.98
CA ALA A 377 -17.44 14.77 -3.48
C ALA A 377 -17.69 14.37 -2.01
N ALA A 378 -17.39 13.13 -1.65
CA ALA A 378 -17.51 12.66 -0.27
C ALA A 378 -16.59 13.44 0.69
N ALA A 379 -15.31 13.63 0.30
CA ALA A 379 -14.37 14.41 1.09
C ALA A 379 -14.78 15.89 1.19
N ALA A 380 -15.23 16.51 0.11
CA ALA A 380 -15.71 17.88 0.10
C ALA A 380 -16.97 18.07 0.97
N ALA A 381 -17.92 17.13 0.87
CA ALA A 381 -19.12 17.13 1.70
C ALA A 381 -18.80 16.97 3.19
N MET A 382 -17.85 16.10 3.53
CA MET A 382 -17.33 15.95 4.90
C MET A 382 -16.82 17.29 5.44
N PHE A 383 -15.94 17.98 4.69
CA PHE A 383 -15.40 19.29 5.14
C PHE A 383 -16.46 20.40 5.18
N ALA A 384 -17.51 20.34 4.34
CA ALA A 384 -18.59 21.32 4.33
C ALA A 384 -19.56 21.15 5.51
N THR A 385 -19.60 19.97 6.12
CA THR A 385 -20.51 19.64 7.25
C THR A 385 -19.79 19.59 8.60
N TRP A 386 -18.50 19.85 8.61
CA TRP A 386 -17.66 19.96 9.83
C TRP A 386 -17.74 21.37 10.40
#